data_f17a7a298d854ffbe1e460ada1e63c95
#
_entry.id   f17a7a298d854ffbe1e460ada1e63c95
#
_cell.length_a   1.000
_cell.length_b   1.000
_cell.length_c   1.000
_cell.angle_alpha   90.00
_cell.angle_beta   90.00
_cell.angle_gamma   90.00
#
_symmetry.space_group_name_H-M   'P 1'
#
loop_
_entity.id
_entity.type
_entity.pdbx_description
1 polymer ?
#
loop_
_entity_poly.entity_id
_entity_poly.type
_entity_poly.pdbx_seq_one_letter_code
_entity_poly.pdbx_strand_id
1 'polypeptide(L)'
;SYASLGNMKDTAQELYDFIQFVKEDSGSDKVNLAPVSQGGSVMNAVMQLYKDNGRAFSEDINRIVYVIPALDGSLLVGEIYQYGLLDDNVELYSEMMPALMGADEMAGYLVNIVLRIMPNADLNTILDVVAFDLVNDYMRYSTLLWGLVPSGNYEPCREMYLADDSM
;
A
#
# COMPACT_ATOMS: atom_id res chain seq x y z
N SER A 1 -10.27 8.52 -4.99
CA SER A 1 -8.95 8.28 -4.36
C SER A 1 -9.16 7.68 -2.98
N TYR A 2 -8.22 6.89 -2.51
CA TYR A 2 -8.23 6.27 -1.19
C TYR A 2 -6.90 6.54 -0.47
N ALA A 3 -6.88 6.40 0.85
CA ALA A 3 -5.65 6.54 1.63
C ALA A 3 -4.76 5.31 1.40
N SER A 4 -3.62 5.50 0.73
CA SER A 4 -2.70 4.40 0.34
C SER A 4 -2.09 3.64 1.52
N LEU A 5 -2.15 4.20 2.73
CA LEU A 5 -1.66 3.62 3.98
C LEU A 5 -2.81 3.24 4.94
N GLY A 6 -4.04 3.16 4.43
CA GLY A 6 -5.23 2.90 5.22
C GLY A 6 -5.52 1.42 5.46
N ASN A 7 -6.80 1.14 5.73
CA ASN A 7 -7.32 -0.20 5.94
C ASN A 7 -7.84 -0.80 4.64
N MET A 8 -7.38 -1.99 4.28
CA MET A 8 -7.77 -2.69 3.05
C MET A 8 -9.27 -3.02 2.99
N LYS A 9 -9.88 -3.43 4.12
CA LYS A 9 -11.31 -3.76 4.15
C LYS A 9 -12.18 -2.53 3.96
N ASP A 10 -11.82 -1.41 4.60
CA ASP A 10 -12.55 -0.15 4.48
C ASP A 10 -12.46 0.35 3.04
N THR A 11 -11.26 0.32 2.45
CA THR A 11 -11.03 0.70 1.05
C THR A 11 -11.81 -0.20 0.07
N ALA A 12 -11.87 -1.51 0.33
CA ALA A 12 -12.66 -2.42 -0.49
C ALA A 12 -14.16 -2.13 -0.39
N GLN A 13 -14.67 -1.80 0.81
CA GLN A 13 -16.05 -1.42 1.03
C GLN A 13 -16.38 -0.09 0.35
N GLU A 14 -15.54 0.92 0.49
CA GLU A 14 -15.71 2.21 -0.20
C GLU A 14 -15.77 2.05 -1.72
N LEU A 15 -14.89 1.20 -2.29
CA LEU A 15 -14.93 0.93 -3.72
C LEU A 15 -16.19 0.17 -4.14
N TYR A 16 -16.64 -0.80 -3.34
CA TYR A 16 -17.90 -1.51 -3.59
C TYR A 16 -19.08 -0.54 -3.61
N ASP A 17 -19.19 0.34 -2.62
CA ASP A 17 -20.27 1.32 -2.52
C ASP A 17 -20.21 2.32 -3.68
N PHE A 18 -18.98 2.74 -4.07
CA PHE A 18 -18.78 3.61 -5.21
C PHE A 18 -19.19 2.95 -6.54
N ILE A 19 -18.95 1.65 -6.70
CA ILE A 19 -19.43 0.89 -7.87
C ILE A 19 -20.96 0.94 -7.94
N GLN A 20 -21.66 0.71 -6.82
CA GLN A 20 -23.13 0.77 -6.79
C GLN A 20 -23.62 2.20 -7.12
N PHE A 21 -23.01 3.21 -6.53
CA PHE A 21 -23.33 4.61 -6.82
C PHE A 21 -23.17 4.94 -8.31
N VAL A 22 -22.04 4.56 -8.95
CA VAL A 22 -21.80 4.83 -10.37
C VAL A 22 -22.83 4.12 -11.26
N LYS A 23 -23.25 2.91 -10.92
CA LYS A 23 -24.31 2.20 -11.63
C LYS A 23 -25.66 2.96 -11.57
N GLU A 24 -26.03 3.42 -10.39
CA GLU A 24 -27.26 4.20 -10.20
C GLU A 24 -27.21 5.53 -10.96
N ASP A 25 -26.11 6.30 -10.79
CA ASP A 25 -25.96 7.62 -11.40
C ASP A 25 -25.92 7.57 -12.93
N SER A 26 -25.24 6.56 -13.49
CA SER A 26 -25.12 6.37 -14.95
C SER A 26 -26.33 5.66 -15.58
N GLY A 27 -27.19 5.03 -14.79
CA GLY A 27 -28.25 4.15 -15.28
C GLY A 27 -27.73 2.87 -15.97
N SER A 28 -26.48 2.48 -15.70
CA SER A 28 -25.83 1.31 -16.31
C SER A 28 -25.88 0.11 -15.36
N ASP A 29 -26.15 -1.08 -15.90
CA ASP A 29 -26.16 -2.31 -15.10
C ASP A 29 -24.75 -2.70 -14.62
N LYS A 30 -23.70 -2.30 -15.35
CA LYS A 30 -22.32 -2.68 -15.08
C LYS A 30 -21.34 -1.54 -15.33
N VAL A 31 -20.22 -1.56 -14.60
CA VAL A 31 -19.10 -0.62 -14.77
C VAL A 31 -17.86 -1.28 -15.36
N ASN A 32 -16.95 -0.46 -15.89
CA ASN A 32 -15.59 -0.87 -16.23
C ASN A 32 -14.62 -0.32 -15.19
N LEU A 33 -13.61 -1.10 -14.81
CA LEU A 33 -12.60 -0.72 -13.85
C LEU A 33 -11.22 -0.69 -14.49
N ALA A 34 -10.41 0.27 -14.09
CA ALA A 34 -9.01 0.39 -14.51
C ALA A 34 -8.10 0.56 -13.28
N PRO A 35 -7.84 -0.52 -12.52
CA PRO A 35 -6.96 -0.47 -11.37
C PRO A 35 -5.50 -0.26 -11.81
N VAL A 36 -4.82 0.66 -11.13
CA VAL A 36 -3.41 1.02 -11.36
C VAL A 36 -2.60 0.63 -10.14
N SER A 37 -1.42 0.01 -10.33
CA SER A 37 -0.44 -0.31 -9.28
C SER A 37 -1.09 -1.03 -8.07
N GLN A 38 -1.05 -0.44 -6.88
CA GLN A 38 -1.71 -0.94 -5.66
C GLN A 38 -3.22 -1.22 -5.83
N GLY A 39 -3.87 -0.56 -6.79
CA GLY A 39 -5.26 -0.87 -7.15
C GLY A 39 -5.48 -2.34 -7.53
N GLY A 40 -4.44 -3.05 -7.96
CA GLY A 40 -4.50 -4.50 -8.20
C GLY A 40 -4.77 -5.29 -6.92
N SER A 41 -4.10 -5.00 -5.81
CA SER A 41 -4.34 -5.66 -4.51
C SER A 41 -5.70 -5.27 -3.91
N VAL A 42 -6.13 -4.00 -4.09
CA VAL A 42 -7.49 -3.57 -3.70
C VAL A 42 -8.56 -4.35 -4.46
N MET A 43 -8.34 -4.62 -5.76
CA MET A 43 -9.29 -5.43 -6.53
C MET A 43 -9.45 -6.85 -5.99
N ASN A 44 -8.36 -7.48 -5.50
CA ASN A 44 -8.45 -8.78 -4.85
C ASN A 44 -9.34 -8.73 -3.60
N ALA A 45 -9.22 -7.67 -2.79
CA ALA A 45 -10.06 -7.48 -1.61
C ALA A 45 -11.53 -7.21 -1.96
N VAL A 46 -11.81 -6.44 -3.01
CA VAL A 46 -13.18 -6.22 -3.51
C VAL A 46 -13.79 -7.50 -4.04
N MET A 47 -13.04 -8.31 -4.81
CA MET A 47 -13.53 -9.61 -5.29
C MET A 47 -13.86 -10.56 -4.12
N GLN A 48 -13.04 -10.53 -3.05
CA GLN A 48 -13.33 -11.29 -1.84
C GLN A 48 -14.61 -10.78 -1.15
N LEU A 49 -14.79 -9.44 -1.06
CA LEU A 49 -15.99 -8.84 -0.49
C LEU A 49 -17.27 -9.26 -1.25
N TYR A 50 -17.23 -9.29 -2.59
CA TYR A 50 -18.36 -9.81 -3.38
C TYR A 50 -18.68 -11.26 -3.03
N LYS A 51 -17.66 -12.11 -2.92
CA LYS A 51 -17.80 -13.51 -2.55
C LYS A 51 -18.38 -13.69 -1.15
N ASP A 52 -17.91 -12.90 -0.17
CA ASP A 52 -18.38 -12.93 1.21
C ASP A 52 -19.87 -12.51 1.31
N ASN A 53 -20.31 -11.60 0.42
CA ASN A 53 -21.70 -11.17 0.28
C ASN A 53 -22.55 -12.14 -0.58
N GLY A 54 -22.01 -13.27 -1.01
CA GLY A 54 -22.70 -14.26 -1.85
C GLY A 54 -23.04 -13.76 -3.26
N ARG A 55 -22.34 -12.72 -3.75
CA ARG A 55 -22.54 -12.11 -5.07
C ARG A 55 -21.41 -12.47 -6.04
N ALA A 56 -21.74 -12.58 -7.31
CA ALA A 56 -20.74 -12.71 -8.36
C ALA A 56 -20.23 -11.32 -8.76
N PHE A 57 -18.91 -11.15 -8.80
CA PHE A 57 -18.27 -9.92 -9.23
C PHE A 57 -18.72 -9.47 -10.66
N SER A 58 -18.97 -10.44 -11.52
CA SER A 58 -19.49 -10.23 -12.88
C SER A 58 -20.91 -9.66 -12.96
N GLU A 59 -21.64 -9.59 -11.85
CA GLU A 59 -22.97 -8.95 -11.82
C GLU A 59 -22.86 -7.44 -12.02
N ASP A 60 -21.84 -6.83 -11.46
CA ASP A 60 -21.65 -5.38 -11.47
C ASP A 60 -20.51 -4.93 -12.39
N ILE A 61 -19.57 -5.82 -12.73
CA ILE A 61 -18.37 -5.48 -13.49
C ILE A 61 -18.44 -6.09 -14.90
N ASN A 62 -18.28 -5.22 -15.91
CA ASN A 62 -18.23 -5.62 -17.31
C ASN A 62 -16.79 -5.96 -17.76
N ARG A 63 -15.82 -5.08 -17.44
CA ARG A 63 -14.41 -5.25 -17.80
C ARG A 63 -13.49 -4.70 -16.73
N ILE A 64 -12.31 -5.33 -16.61
CA ILE A 64 -11.18 -4.81 -15.85
C ILE A 64 -9.99 -4.67 -16.79
N VAL A 65 -9.37 -3.49 -16.79
CA VAL A 65 -8.11 -3.23 -17.48
C VAL A 65 -7.05 -2.95 -16.43
N TYR A 66 -6.22 -3.93 -16.15
CA TYR A 66 -5.12 -3.78 -15.20
C TYR A 66 -3.97 -2.97 -15.81
N VAL A 67 -3.55 -1.92 -15.12
CA VAL A 67 -2.42 -1.07 -15.49
C VAL A 67 -1.31 -1.25 -14.46
N ILE A 68 -0.19 -1.89 -14.84
CA ILE A 68 0.94 -2.22 -13.95
C ILE A 68 0.49 -2.70 -12.55
N PRO A 69 -0.38 -3.73 -12.45
CA PRO A 69 -1.04 -4.08 -11.20
C PRO A 69 -0.10 -4.81 -10.24
N ALA A 70 -0.21 -4.51 -8.95
CA ALA A 70 0.43 -5.27 -7.88
C ALA A 70 -0.52 -6.40 -7.40
N LEU A 71 -0.72 -7.43 -8.22
CA LEU A 71 -1.66 -8.53 -7.92
C LEU A 71 -1.13 -9.49 -6.84
N ASP A 72 0.17 -9.73 -6.81
CA ASP A 72 0.87 -10.50 -5.77
C ASP A 72 1.92 -9.58 -5.08
N GLY A 73 1.53 -8.35 -4.80
CA GLY A 73 2.37 -7.39 -4.12
C GLY A 73 3.49 -6.79 -4.99
N SER A 74 4.55 -6.35 -4.31
CA SER A 74 5.75 -5.74 -4.89
C SER A 74 6.97 -6.32 -4.19
N LEU A 75 7.94 -6.80 -4.96
CA LEU A 75 9.21 -7.31 -4.42
C LEU A 75 9.91 -6.26 -3.57
N LEU A 76 9.89 -4.99 -4.00
CA LEU A 76 10.45 -3.88 -3.25
C LEU A 76 9.81 -3.74 -1.86
N VAL A 77 8.48 -3.81 -1.78
CA VAL A 77 7.77 -3.76 -0.50
C VAL A 77 8.11 -4.98 0.36
N GLY A 78 8.16 -6.16 -0.24
CA GLY A 78 8.57 -7.38 0.46
C GLY A 78 10.00 -7.29 1.03
N GLU A 79 10.93 -6.73 0.29
CA GLU A 79 12.31 -6.50 0.74
C GLU A 79 12.38 -5.47 1.88
N ILE A 80 11.63 -4.37 1.78
CA ILE A 80 11.53 -3.37 2.85
C ILE A 80 11.01 -4.01 4.15
N TYR A 81 9.97 -4.85 4.07
CA TYR A 81 9.43 -5.56 5.22
C TYR A 81 10.41 -6.61 5.79
N GLN A 82 11.17 -7.29 4.93
CA GLN A 82 12.05 -8.39 5.35
C GLN A 82 13.41 -7.90 5.84
N TYR A 83 13.96 -6.86 5.26
CA TYR A 83 15.34 -6.41 5.49
C TYR A 83 15.44 -5.00 6.07
N GLY A 84 14.32 -4.29 6.20
CA GLY A 84 14.30 -2.87 6.59
C GLY A 84 14.65 -1.93 5.44
N LEU A 85 14.57 -0.62 5.72
CA LEU A 85 14.76 0.43 4.71
C LEU A 85 16.22 0.66 4.28
N LEU A 86 17.22 -0.03 4.86
CA LEU A 86 18.55 0.55 4.99
C LEU A 86 19.74 -0.27 4.52
N ASP A 87 19.60 -1.24 3.63
CA ASP A 87 20.80 -1.77 2.98
C ASP A 87 21.01 -1.14 1.59
N ASP A 88 22.06 -0.31 1.47
CA ASP A 88 22.72 0.24 0.27
C ASP A 88 21.89 1.07 -0.74
N ASN A 89 20.63 1.39 -0.51
CA ASN A 89 19.78 2.07 -1.48
C ASN A 89 19.25 3.46 -1.03
N VAL A 90 20.02 4.23 -0.27
CA VAL A 90 19.66 5.59 0.19
C VAL A 90 19.21 6.49 -0.98
N GLU A 91 19.82 6.34 -2.16
CA GLU A 91 19.48 7.15 -3.34
C GLU A 91 18.09 6.81 -3.87
N LEU A 92 17.71 5.54 -3.94
CA LEU A 92 16.38 5.09 -4.36
C LEU A 92 15.29 5.57 -3.38
N TYR A 93 15.55 5.47 -2.08
CA TYR A 93 14.60 5.90 -1.05
C TYR A 93 14.46 7.43 -0.98
N SER A 94 15.52 8.19 -1.21
CA SER A 94 15.46 9.65 -1.26
C SER A 94 14.58 10.17 -2.40
N GLU A 95 14.46 9.42 -3.49
CA GLU A 95 13.59 9.75 -4.61
C GLU A 95 12.15 9.22 -4.43
N MET A 96 12.00 8.04 -3.84
CA MET A 96 10.70 7.37 -3.69
C MET A 96 9.88 7.86 -2.50
N MET A 97 10.51 8.13 -1.35
CA MET A 97 9.78 8.53 -0.14
C MET A 97 8.94 9.80 -0.30
N PRO A 98 9.44 10.88 -0.95
CA PRO A 98 8.61 12.05 -1.23
C PRO A 98 7.42 11.76 -2.14
N ALA A 99 7.58 10.81 -3.08
CA ALA A 99 6.51 10.42 -4.00
C ALA A 99 5.44 9.55 -3.31
N LEU A 100 5.83 8.71 -2.35
CA LEU A 100 4.93 7.86 -1.58
C LEU A 100 4.15 8.62 -0.49
N MET A 101 4.79 9.64 0.12
CA MET A 101 4.19 10.42 1.21
C MET A 101 3.32 11.59 0.71
N GLY A 102 3.29 11.85 -0.59
CA GLY A 102 2.61 13.01 -1.18
C GLY A 102 3.42 14.31 -1.02
N ALA A 103 3.62 15.03 -2.12
CA ALA A 103 4.47 16.23 -2.17
C ALA A 103 3.99 17.40 -1.28
N ASP A 104 2.77 17.32 -0.76
CA ASP A 104 2.13 18.39 0.04
C ASP A 104 2.22 18.16 1.56
N GLU A 105 2.75 17.03 2.02
CA GLU A 105 2.87 16.78 3.45
C GLU A 105 4.20 17.34 4.00
N MET A 106 4.10 18.12 5.07
CA MET A 106 5.24 18.78 5.73
C MET A 106 6.32 17.77 6.17
N ALA A 107 5.94 16.55 6.49
CA ALA A 107 6.86 15.45 6.80
C ALA A 107 7.76 15.07 5.62
N GLY A 108 7.20 14.93 4.41
CA GLY A 108 7.96 14.66 3.19
C GLY A 108 8.93 15.79 2.84
N TYR A 109 8.54 17.04 3.10
CA TYR A 109 9.40 18.19 2.90
C TYR A 109 10.57 18.24 3.91
N LEU A 110 10.31 17.95 5.17
CA LEU A 110 11.35 17.88 6.21
C LEU A 110 12.34 16.73 5.96
N VAL A 111 11.86 15.56 5.60
CA VAL A 111 12.71 14.42 5.20
C VAL A 111 13.61 14.81 4.01
N ASN A 112 13.08 15.48 3.00
CA ASN A 112 13.87 15.93 1.85
C ASN A 112 14.94 16.97 2.21
N ILE A 113 14.66 17.87 3.17
CA ILE A 113 15.64 18.83 3.68
C ILE A 113 16.75 18.10 4.45
N VAL A 114 16.41 17.18 5.32
CA VAL A 114 17.37 16.41 6.12
C VAL A 114 18.27 15.58 5.20
N LEU A 115 17.71 14.89 4.22
CA LEU A 115 18.46 14.09 3.23
C LEU A 115 19.44 14.92 2.39
N ARG A 116 19.19 16.21 2.16
CA ARG A 116 20.05 17.10 1.38
C ARG A 116 21.17 17.78 2.16
N ILE A 117 21.04 17.89 3.48
CA ILE A 117 21.93 18.70 4.33
C ILE A 117 22.95 17.88 5.07
N MET A 118 22.69 16.57 5.28
CA MET A 118 23.55 15.72 6.12
C MET A 118 24.52 14.86 5.32
N PRO A 119 25.76 14.64 5.84
CA PRO A 119 26.70 13.66 5.27
C PRO A 119 26.15 12.23 5.38
N ASN A 120 26.43 11.39 4.39
CA ASN A 120 25.86 10.03 4.27
C ASN A 120 26.03 9.12 5.51
N ALA A 121 27.06 9.31 6.32
CA ALA A 121 27.31 8.47 7.51
C ALA A 121 26.39 8.81 8.70
N ASP A 122 26.00 10.09 8.84
CA ASP A 122 25.10 10.52 9.91
C ASP A 122 23.63 10.34 9.51
N LEU A 123 23.39 10.36 8.19
CA LEU A 123 22.05 10.13 7.59
C LEU A 123 21.52 8.73 7.92
N ASN A 124 22.37 7.70 7.81
CA ASN A 124 21.98 6.32 8.09
C ASN A 124 21.51 6.17 9.55
N THR A 125 22.17 6.81 10.51
CA THR A 125 21.80 6.72 11.94
C THR A 125 20.46 7.44 12.23
N ILE A 126 20.17 8.56 11.55
CA ILE A 126 18.92 9.30 11.76
C ILE A 126 17.77 8.65 10.99
N LEU A 127 18.03 8.12 9.81
CA LEU A 127 17.03 7.34 9.06
C LEU A 127 16.69 6.05 9.80
N ASP A 128 17.68 5.39 10.45
CA ASP A 128 17.43 4.22 11.28
C ASP A 128 16.50 4.55 12.46
N VAL A 129 16.68 5.69 13.11
CA VAL A 129 15.90 6.03 14.32
C VAL A 129 14.56 6.68 13.95
N VAL A 130 14.52 7.63 13.03
CA VAL A 130 13.31 8.41 12.72
C VAL A 130 12.42 7.70 11.69
N ALA A 131 13.02 7.06 10.69
CA ALA A 131 12.24 6.31 9.70
C ALA A 131 11.75 4.98 10.29
N PHE A 132 12.54 4.33 11.14
CA PHE A 132 12.15 3.06 11.73
C PHE A 132 10.95 3.22 12.68
N ASP A 133 10.95 4.22 13.56
CA ASP A 133 9.81 4.44 14.46
C ASP A 133 8.57 4.95 13.73
N LEU A 134 8.72 5.89 12.78
CA LEU A 134 7.57 6.43 12.04
C LEU A 134 7.00 5.44 11.02
N VAL A 135 7.88 4.71 10.32
CA VAL A 135 7.49 3.73 9.29
C VAL A 135 7.04 2.43 9.92
N ASN A 136 7.59 2.04 11.08
CA ASN A 136 7.23 0.81 11.78
C ASN A 136 5.74 0.75 12.12
N ASP A 137 5.16 1.83 12.63
CA ASP A 137 3.73 1.88 12.94
C ASP A 137 2.86 1.73 11.68
N TYR A 138 3.22 2.39 10.58
CA TYR A 138 2.51 2.24 9.31
C TYR A 138 2.69 0.84 8.72
N MET A 139 3.90 0.29 8.75
CA MET A 139 4.19 -1.06 8.25
C MET A 139 3.44 -2.11 9.09
N ARG A 140 3.37 -1.92 10.41
CA ARG A 140 2.70 -2.86 11.31
C ARG A 140 1.18 -2.85 11.16
N TYR A 141 0.57 -1.69 11.02
CA TYR A 141 -0.89 -1.53 11.11
C TYR A 141 -1.60 -1.27 9.78
N SER A 142 -0.89 -0.88 8.72
CA SER A 142 -1.51 -0.64 7.42
C SER A 142 -1.75 -1.94 6.66
N THR A 143 -2.98 -2.41 6.64
CA THR A 143 -3.35 -3.60 5.87
C THR A 143 -3.25 -3.40 4.36
N LEU A 144 -3.27 -2.14 3.88
CA LEU A 144 -3.00 -1.81 2.48
C LEU A 144 -1.53 -2.01 2.13
N LEU A 145 -0.59 -1.68 3.02
CA LEU A 145 0.83 -2.01 2.83
C LEU A 145 1.06 -3.52 2.89
N TRP A 146 0.44 -4.22 3.84
CA TRP A 146 0.50 -5.69 3.90
C TRP A 146 -0.04 -6.35 2.63
N GLY A 147 -1.03 -5.77 1.97
CA GLY A 147 -1.52 -6.22 0.67
C GLY A 147 -0.51 -6.04 -0.48
N LEU A 148 0.59 -5.32 -0.25
CA LEU A 148 1.72 -5.19 -1.18
C LEU A 148 2.90 -6.12 -0.84
N VAL A 149 2.87 -6.84 0.27
CA VAL A 149 3.87 -7.87 0.58
C VAL A 149 3.57 -9.09 -0.29
N PRO A 150 4.54 -9.58 -1.10
CA PRO A 150 4.34 -10.76 -1.91
C PRO A 150 4.00 -12.00 -1.05
N SER A 151 3.18 -12.89 -1.58
CA SER A 151 2.75 -14.09 -0.85
C SER A 151 3.92 -14.95 -0.35
N GLY A 152 5.01 -15.02 -1.12
CA GLY A 152 6.23 -15.74 -0.73
C GLY A 152 7.03 -15.10 0.41
N ASN A 153 6.85 -13.78 0.67
CA ASN A 153 7.53 -13.05 1.74
C ASN A 153 6.62 -12.85 2.98
N TYR A 154 5.35 -13.24 2.89
CA TYR A 154 4.36 -12.91 3.91
C TYR A 154 4.71 -13.47 5.30
N GLU A 155 5.03 -14.77 5.40
CA GLU A 155 5.31 -15.40 6.69
C GLU A 155 6.58 -14.84 7.36
N PRO A 156 7.74 -14.68 6.69
CA PRO A 156 8.89 -14.02 7.29
C PRO A 156 8.59 -12.60 7.78
N CYS A 157 7.86 -11.81 6.99
CA CYS A 157 7.48 -10.45 7.38
C CYS A 157 6.52 -10.46 8.57
N ARG A 158 5.55 -11.38 8.59
CA ARG A 158 4.62 -11.54 9.69
C ARG A 158 5.34 -11.88 11.01
N GLU A 159 6.28 -12.80 10.96
CA GLU A 159 7.09 -13.15 12.14
C GLU A 159 7.89 -11.95 12.65
N MET A 160 8.44 -11.13 11.75
CA MET A 160 9.23 -9.95 12.13
C MET A 160 8.38 -8.84 12.77
N TYR A 161 7.19 -8.56 12.23
CA TYR A 161 6.39 -7.40 12.63
C TYR A 161 5.23 -7.72 13.56
N LEU A 162 4.72 -8.95 13.59
CA LEU A 162 3.52 -9.34 14.33
C LEU A 162 3.79 -10.41 15.40
N ALA A 163 5.00 -10.97 15.49
CA ALA A 163 5.33 -12.02 16.47
C ALA A 163 5.35 -11.53 17.94
N ASP A 164 5.37 -10.21 18.14
CA ASP A 164 5.44 -9.59 19.47
C ASP A 164 4.05 -9.30 20.09
N ASP A 165 2.97 -9.74 19.49
CA ASP A 165 1.61 -9.62 20.06
C ASP A 165 1.29 -10.64 21.17
N SER A 166 2.30 -11.03 21.95
CA SER A 166 2.12 -11.83 23.18
C SER A 166 2.02 -10.91 24.41
N MET A 167 1.21 -9.85 24.32
CA MET A 167 0.77 -9.09 25.51
C MET A 167 -0.74 -9.01 25.54
#